data_7a19781bba56925a2fc98672a5922c24
#
_entry.id   7a19781bba56925a2fc98672a5922c24
#
_cell.length_a   1.000
_cell.length_b   1.000
_cell.length_c   1.000
_cell.angle_alpha   90.00
_cell.angle_beta   90.00
_cell.angle_gamma   90.00
#
_symmetry.space_group_name_H-M   'P 1'
#
loop_
_entity.id
_entity.type
_entity.pdbx_description
1 polymer ?
#
loop_
_entity_poly.entity_id
_entity_poly.type
_entity_poly.pdbx_seq_one_letter_code
_entity_poly.pdbx_strand_id
1 'polypeptide(L)'
;KIDLGEKKSKWSFTTTPRISTYITALIAGPYYSVHDEYVGKKKVPLGIYCRKSLAEFLDPEDIFLITKQGFAYFEKVFGLEYPFEKYDQIAVVDFNWGAKENAGAVTFLERLLVFRSKVTERMYNARANTILHEMAHMWFGNMVTMKWWDDLWLNESFAEWSSYLAMVEGTRFKNSWTGFNQERKNWAYRQDKLVSTHPIVSDMKDIDTVAGNFDGISYAKGASVLQQLVAHVGRDNFILGLQKYFTKHA
;
A
#
# COMPACT_ATOMS: atom_id res chain seq x y z
N LYS A 1 -12.90 -10.42 -21.29
CA LYS A 1 -12.02 -11.26 -22.11
C LYS A 1 -12.80 -11.81 -23.29
N ILE A 2 -12.25 -11.69 -24.52
CA ILE A 2 -12.80 -12.25 -25.75
C ILE A 2 -11.74 -13.20 -26.30
N ASP A 3 -12.13 -14.46 -26.58
CA ASP A 3 -11.25 -15.42 -27.23
C ASP A 3 -11.22 -15.11 -28.73
N LEU A 4 -10.04 -14.98 -29.30
CA LEU A 4 -9.82 -14.70 -30.73
C LEU A 4 -9.36 -15.95 -31.52
N GLY A 5 -9.33 -17.13 -30.89
CA GLY A 5 -8.75 -18.34 -31.46
C GLY A 5 -7.20 -18.33 -31.42
N GLU A 6 -6.57 -19.42 -31.87
CA GLU A 6 -5.11 -19.58 -31.94
C GLU A 6 -4.38 -19.25 -30.63
N LYS A 7 -4.98 -19.56 -29.48
CA LYS A 7 -4.47 -19.19 -28.11
C LYS A 7 -4.33 -17.69 -27.86
N LYS A 8 -5.00 -16.84 -28.63
CA LYS A 8 -5.03 -15.39 -28.46
C LYS A 8 -6.30 -14.95 -27.75
N SER A 9 -6.21 -13.93 -26.95
CA SER A 9 -7.37 -13.32 -26.28
C SER A 9 -7.24 -11.79 -26.27
N LYS A 10 -8.37 -11.12 -26.44
CA LYS A 10 -8.47 -9.67 -26.23
C LYS A 10 -9.02 -9.40 -24.84
N TRP A 11 -8.34 -8.55 -24.11
CA TRP A 11 -8.78 -8.07 -22.81
C TRP A 11 -9.18 -6.60 -22.94
N SER A 12 -10.37 -6.26 -22.47
CA SER A 12 -10.85 -4.89 -22.38
C SER A 12 -11.03 -4.54 -20.93
N PHE A 13 -10.53 -3.40 -20.53
CA PHE A 13 -10.62 -2.87 -19.18
C PHE A 13 -11.51 -1.64 -19.17
N THR A 14 -12.12 -1.34 -18.03
CA THR A 14 -12.83 -0.08 -17.79
C THR A 14 -11.81 1.07 -17.77
N THR A 15 -12.27 2.25 -18.15
CA THR A 15 -11.44 3.46 -18.06
C THR A 15 -11.19 3.79 -16.60
N THR A 16 -9.93 3.98 -16.23
CA THR A 16 -9.57 4.43 -14.88
C THR A 16 -9.90 5.91 -14.70
N PRO A 17 -10.07 6.39 -13.47
CA PRO A 17 -9.88 7.81 -13.17
C PRO A 17 -8.51 8.28 -13.66
N ARG A 18 -8.29 9.60 -13.72
CA ARG A 18 -6.97 10.13 -14.04
C ARG A 18 -5.96 9.69 -12.98
N ILE A 19 -4.93 8.96 -13.40
CA ILE A 19 -3.87 8.43 -12.54
C ILE A 19 -2.50 8.80 -13.08
N SER A 20 -1.49 8.77 -12.23
CA SER A 20 -0.09 8.92 -12.65
C SER A 20 0.37 7.67 -13.41
N THR A 21 1.27 7.84 -14.38
CA THR A 21 1.78 6.73 -15.19
C THR A 21 2.60 5.71 -14.40
N TYR A 22 3.21 6.11 -13.28
CA TYR A 22 4.08 5.24 -12.49
C TYR A 22 3.32 4.12 -11.73
N ILE A 23 1.99 4.23 -11.58
CA ILE A 23 1.14 3.22 -10.96
C ILE A 23 0.38 2.35 -11.98
N THR A 24 0.80 2.37 -13.24
CA THR A 24 0.28 1.50 -14.29
C THR A 24 1.09 0.22 -14.35
N ALA A 25 0.44 -0.93 -14.30
CA ALA A 25 1.10 -2.22 -14.39
C ALA A 25 0.46 -3.13 -15.45
N LEU A 26 1.28 -3.87 -16.17
CA LEU A 26 0.86 -4.97 -17.03
C LEU A 26 1.34 -6.29 -16.42
N ILE A 27 0.40 -7.10 -15.96
CA ILE A 27 0.68 -8.39 -15.33
C ILE A 27 0.00 -9.47 -16.14
N ALA A 28 0.77 -10.42 -16.68
CA ALA A 28 0.28 -11.51 -17.47
C ALA A 28 1.05 -12.81 -17.19
N GLY A 29 0.33 -13.92 -17.06
CA GLY A 29 0.94 -15.21 -16.77
C GLY A 29 -0.10 -16.26 -16.37
N PRO A 30 0.33 -17.50 -16.18
CA PRO A 30 -0.54 -18.60 -15.76
C PRO A 30 -0.72 -18.59 -14.22
N TYR A 31 -1.32 -17.53 -13.69
CA TYR A 31 -1.58 -17.41 -12.26
C TYR A 31 -2.68 -18.38 -11.78
N TYR A 32 -2.54 -18.81 -10.53
CA TYR A 32 -3.64 -19.29 -9.69
C TYR A 32 -4.30 -18.09 -9.04
N SER A 33 -5.62 -18.10 -8.92
CA SER A 33 -6.35 -16.98 -8.33
C SER A 33 -7.46 -17.43 -7.39
N VAL A 34 -7.69 -16.64 -6.35
CA VAL A 34 -8.83 -16.74 -5.46
C VAL A 34 -9.54 -15.40 -5.44
N HIS A 35 -10.86 -15.42 -5.40
CA HIS A 35 -11.69 -14.22 -5.49
C HIS A 35 -12.65 -14.11 -4.32
N ASP A 36 -12.93 -12.86 -3.95
CA ASP A 36 -13.89 -12.49 -2.91
C ASP A 36 -14.46 -11.11 -3.25
N GLU A 37 -15.29 -10.53 -2.38
CA GLU A 37 -15.77 -9.16 -2.53
C GLU A 37 -15.72 -8.41 -1.19
N TYR A 38 -15.46 -7.11 -1.24
CA TYR A 38 -15.75 -6.18 -0.15
C TYR A 38 -17.08 -5.50 -0.42
N VAL A 39 -17.94 -5.46 0.58
CA VAL A 39 -19.26 -4.81 0.53
C VAL A 39 -19.25 -3.64 1.51
N GLY A 40 -18.93 -2.46 1.01
CA GLY A 40 -19.08 -1.17 1.69
C GLY A 40 -20.27 -0.41 1.12
N LYS A 41 -20.11 0.88 0.86
CA LYS A 41 -21.13 1.65 0.13
C LYS A 41 -21.26 1.17 -1.31
N LYS A 42 -20.16 0.73 -1.92
CA LYS A 42 -20.16 -0.02 -3.18
C LYS A 42 -19.52 -1.40 -2.98
N LYS A 43 -19.81 -2.30 -3.92
CA LYS A 43 -19.14 -3.59 -4.00
C LYS A 43 -17.83 -3.44 -4.74
N VAL A 44 -16.75 -3.97 -4.16
CA VAL A 44 -15.43 -4.00 -4.77
C VAL A 44 -15.01 -5.46 -4.93
N PRO A 45 -14.87 -5.96 -6.16
CA PRO A 45 -14.29 -7.28 -6.41
C PRO A 45 -12.85 -7.33 -5.90
N LEU A 46 -12.51 -8.40 -5.19
CA LEU A 46 -11.19 -8.67 -4.65
C LEU A 46 -10.59 -9.89 -5.34
N GLY A 47 -9.31 -9.82 -5.68
CA GLY A 47 -8.57 -10.95 -6.23
C GLY A 47 -7.23 -11.11 -5.53
N ILE A 48 -6.81 -12.36 -5.32
CA ILE A 48 -5.45 -12.69 -4.92
C ILE A 48 -4.87 -13.63 -5.96
N TYR A 49 -3.67 -13.30 -6.44
CA TYR A 49 -3.02 -14.04 -7.51
C TYR A 49 -1.61 -14.47 -7.09
N CYS A 50 -1.27 -15.71 -7.34
CA CYS A 50 0.11 -16.21 -7.21
C CYS A 50 0.42 -17.18 -8.33
N ARG A 51 1.69 -17.47 -8.57
CA ARG A 51 2.04 -18.54 -9.53
C ARG A 51 1.50 -19.87 -9.02
N LYS A 52 1.11 -20.76 -9.97
CA LYS A 52 0.44 -22.04 -9.65
C LYS A 52 1.21 -22.92 -8.66
N SER A 53 2.55 -22.88 -8.71
CA SER A 53 3.40 -23.65 -7.78
C SER A 53 3.36 -23.16 -6.32
N LEU A 54 2.73 -22.02 -6.04
CA LEU A 54 2.54 -21.50 -4.70
C LEU A 54 1.10 -21.59 -4.21
N ALA A 55 0.19 -22.15 -5.00
CA ALA A 55 -1.23 -22.19 -4.67
C ALA A 55 -1.51 -22.88 -3.32
N GLU A 56 -0.77 -23.96 -2.99
CA GLU A 56 -0.90 -24.71 -1.73
C GLU A 56 -0.45 -23.91 -0.50
N PHE A 57 0.37 -22.87 -0.67
CA PHE A 57 0.89 -22.04 0.40
C PHE A 57 0.13 -20.72 0.55
N LEU A 58 -0.84 -20.48 -0.33
CA LEU A 58 -1.64 -19.25 -0.27
C LEU A 58 -2.60 -19.31 0.93
N ASP A 59 -2.66 -18.23 1.67
CA ASP A 59 -3.55 -18.04 2.82
C ASP A 59 -4.58 -16.95 2.50
N PRO A 60 -5.60 -17.27 1.68
CA PRO A 60 -6.53 -16.25 1.22
C PRO A 60 -7.44 -15.73 2.33
N GLU A 61 -7.75 -16.54 3.33
CA GLU A 61 -8.65 -16.15 4.42
C GLU A 61 -8.08 -14.97 5.21
N ASP A 62 -6.82 -15.05 5.64
CA ASP A 62 -6.18 -13.96 6.39
C ASP A 62 -5.93 -12.74 5.51
N ILE A 63 -5.51 -12.93 4.25
CA ILE A 63 -5.26 -11.83 3.32
C ILE A 63 -6.57 -11.06 3.05
N PHE A 64 -7.68 -11.74 2.74
CA PHE A 64 -8.98 -11.09 2.55
C PHE A 64 -9.52 -10.46 3.82
N LEU A 65 -9.31 -11.09 4.99
CA LEU A 65 -9.73 -10.52 6.27
C LEU A 65 -9.06 -9.16 6.49
N ILE A 66 -7.72 -9.09 6.38
CA ILE A 66 -6.97 -7.83 6.53
C ILE A 66 -7.38 -6.81 5.48
N THR A 67 -7.56 -7.24 4.24
CA THR A 67 -8.01 -6.39 3.13
C THR A 67 -9.36 -5.75 3.43
N LYS A 68 -10.35 -6.54 3.83
CA LYS A 68 -11.69 -6.03 4.16
C LYS A 68 -11.68 -5.12 5.39
N GLN A 69 -10.89 -5.44 6.40
CA GLN A 69 -10.68 -4.57 7.57
C GLN A 69 -10.05 -3.23 7.17
N GLY A 70 -9.06 -3.26 6.26
CA GLY A 70 -8.43 -2.06 5.71
C GLY A 70 -9.42 -1.17 4.96
N PHE A 71 -10.22 -1.74 4.06
CA PHE A 71 -11.27 -1.00 3.35
C PHE A 71 -12.24 -0.32 4.31
N ALA A 72 -12.81 -1.08 5.24
CA ALA A 72 -13.77 -0.55 6.22
C ALA A 72 -13.15 0.57 7.06
N TYR A 73 -11.88 0.43 7.42
CA TYR A 73 -11.16 1.42 8.21
C TYR A 73 -10.86 2.69 7.39
N PHE A 74 -10.26 2.56 6.22
CA PHE A 74 -9.85 3.72 5.41
C PHE A 74 -11.05 4.49 4.85
N GLU A 75 -12.10 3.83 4.37
CA GLU A 75 -13.32 4.53 3.94
C GLU A 75 -13.94 5.34 5.08
N LYS A 76 -13.95 4.80 6.31
CA LYS A 76 -14.44 5.51 7.49
C LYS A 76 -13.55 6.70 7.85
N VAL A 77 -12.23 6.50 7.92
CA VAL A 77 -11.29 7.52 8.40
C VAL A 77 -11.08 8.60 7.36
N PHE A 78 -10.92 8.24 6.10
CA PHE A 78 -10.71 9.20 5.01
C PHE A 78 -12.01 9.87 4.54
N GLY A 79 -13.17 9.28 4.86
CA GLY A 79 -14.48 9.84 4.51
C GLY A 79 -14.83 9.70 3.02
N LEU A 80 -14.07 8.94 2.27
CA LEU A 80 -14.23 8.70 0.83
C LEU A 80 -14.25 7.22 0.52
N GLU A 81 -15.12 6.83 -0.41
CA GLU A 81 -15.16 5.47 -0.95
C GLU A 81 -13.88 5.13 -1.74
N TYR A 82 -13.60 3.85 -1.84
CA TYR A 82 -12.51 3.36 -2.67
C TYR A 82 -12.67 3.81 -4.13
N PRO A 83 -11.66 4.44 -4.75
CA PRO A 83 -11.85 5.13 -6.02
C PRO A 83 -11.87 4.23 -7.27
N PHE A 84 -11.37 2.97 -7.17
CA PHE A 84 -11.22 2.09 -8.32
C PHE A 84 -12.30 1.00 -8.38
N GLU A 85 -12.38 0.27 -9.50
CA GLU A 85 -13.44 -0.73 -9.77
C GLU A 85 -13.17 -2.10 -9.15
N LYS A 86 -11.91 -2.42 -8.85
CA LYS A 86 -11.48 -3.71 -8.29
C LYS A 86 -10.23 -3.52 -7.43
N TYR A 87 -9.90 -4.52 -6.63
CA TYR A 87 -8.66 -4.56 -5.87
C TYR A 87 -8.03 -5.95 -5.96
N ASP A 88 -7.04 -6.10 -6.83
CA ASP A 88 -6.27 -7.32 -6.98
C ASP A 88 -4.92 -7.20 -6.25
N GLN A 89 -4.50 -8.28 -5.61
CA GLN A 89 -3.23 -8.44 -4.92
C GLN A 89 -2.45 -9.56 -5.60
N ILE A 90 -1.33 -9.24 -6.22
CA ILE A 90 -0.60 -10.15 -7.08
C ILE A 90 0.80 -10.41 -6.53
N ALA A 91 1.07 -11.65 -6.13
CA ALA A 91 2.40 -12.10 -5.79
C ALA A 91 3.24 -12.28 -7.05
N VAL A 92 4.29 -11.49 -7.20
CA VAL A 92 5.17 -11.48 -8.38
C VAL A 92 6.60 -11.93 -8.03
N VAL A 93 7.27 -12.52 -9.00
CA VAL A 93 8.68 -12.93 -8.91
C VAL A 93 9.62 -11.80 -9.30
N ASP A 94 10.87 -11.91 -8.86
CA ASP A 94 11.98 -11.02 -9.29
C ASP A 94 11.64 -9.52 -9.18
N PHE A 95 10.96 -9.17 -8.09
CA PHE A 95 10.50 -7.82 -7.84
C PHE A 95 11.47 -7.11 -6.89
N ASN A 96 12.03 -5.99 -7.32
CA ASN A 96 13.06 -5.25 -6.58
C ASN A 96 12.52 -4.50 -5.37
N TRP A 97 11.21 -4.26 -5.34
CA TRP A 97 10.50 -3.58 -4.26
C TRP A 97 9.79 -4.59 -3.34
N GLY A 98 9.38 -4.18 -2.15
CA GLY A 98 8.55 -5.00 -1.27
C GLY A 98 7.15 -5.21 -1.84
N ALA A 99 6.50 -4.11 -2.19
CA ALA A 99 5.22 -4.06 -2.87
C ALA A 99 5.12 -2.78 -3.72
N LYS A 100 4.02 -2.63 -4.50
CA LYS A 100 3.78 -1.47 -5.34
C LYS A 100 2.29 -1.24 -5.50
N GLU A 101 1.87 -0.03 -5.25
CA GLU A 101 0.49 0.45 -5.19
C GLU A 101 -0.19 0.64 -6.55
N ASN A 102 0.10 -0.18 -7.55
CA ASN A 102 -0.55 -0.03 -8.85
C ASN A 102 -2.08 0.00 -8.72
N ALA A 103 -2.73 0.94 -9.37
CA ALA A 103 -4.15 1.22 -9.19
C ALA A 103 -5.02 -0.01 -9.43
N GLY A 104 -5.64 -0.54 -8.35
CA GLY A 104 -6.49 -1.73 -8.40
C GLY A 104 -5.77 -3.04 -8.74
N ALA A 105 -4.42 -3.06 -8.81
CA ALA A 105 -3.62 -4.23 -9.18
C ALA A 105 -2.27 -4.23 -8.43
N VAL A 106 -2.33 -4.25 -7.11
CA VAL A 106 -1.16 -4.15 -6.22
C VAL A 106 -0.25 -5.35 -6.40
N THR A 107 1.03 -5.09 -6.64
CA THR A 107 2.04 -6.15 -6.75
C THR A 107 2.82 -6.30 -5.46
N PHE A 108 3.06 -7.54 -5.05
CA PHE A 108 3.82 -7.90 -3.86
C PHE A 108 4.94 -8.84 -4.23
N LEU A 109 6.13 -8.64 -3.69
CA LEU A 109 7.16 -9.66 -3.72
C LEU A 109 6.63 -10.93 -3.04
N GLU A 110 6.68 -12.09 -3.73
CA GLU A 110 6.05 -13.34 -3.30
C GLU A 110 6.24 -13.67 -1.83
N ARG A 111 7.47 -13.54 -1.31
CA ARG A 111 7.80 -13.87 0.08
C ARG A 111 7.14 -12.98 1.14
N LEU A 112 6.57 -11.85 0.73
CA LEU A 112 5.83 -10.95 1.62
C LEU A 112 4.34 -11.29 1.68
N LEU A 113 3.80 -11.92 0.63
CA LEU A 113 2.38 -12.28 0.55
C LEU A 113 2.14 -13.77 0.82
N VAL A 114 3.00 -14.66 0.30
CA VAL A 114 2.85 -16.11 0.37
C VAL A 114 3.99 -16.73 1.19
N PHE A 115 3.65 -17.43 2.25
CA PHE A 115 4.62 -18.04 3.17
C PHE A 115 4.74 -19.54 2.94
N ARG A 116 5.95 -20.01 2.67
CA ARG A 116 6.28 -21.42 2.36
C ARG A 116 6.81 -22.21 3.56
N SER A 117 6.82 -21.62 4.74
CA SER A 117 7.33 -22.24 5.97
C SER A 117 6.43 -21.94 7.15
N LYS A 118 6.76 -22.43 8.33
CA LYS A 118 6.02 -22.10 9.56
C LYS A 118 5.95 -20.58 9.74
N VAL A 119 4.75 -20.06 9.82
CA VAL A 119 4.48 -18.62 9.92
C VAL A 119 4.52 -18.18 11.37
N THR A 120 5.23 -17.09 11.63
CA THR A 120 5.28 -16.43 12.94
C THR A 120 4.31 -15.27 12.98
N GLU A 121 3.91 -14.84 14.18
CA GLU A 121 3.07 -13.64 14.37
C GLU A 121 3.72 -12.38 13.76
N ARG A 122 5.03 -12.28 13.81
CA ARG A 122 5.78 -11.19 13.17
C ARG A 122 5.61 -11.19 11.64
N MET A 123 5.57 -12.37 11.01
CA MET A 123 5.35 -12.47 9.56
C MET A 123 3.92 -12.05 9.19
N TYR A 124 2.93 -12.48 9.96
CA TYR A 124 1.54 -12.02 9.78
C TYR A 124 1.41 -10.51 9.97
N ASN A 125 2.05 -9.95 10.99
CA ASN A 125 2.07 -8.50 11.23
C ASN A 125 2.70 -7.74 10.07
N ALA A 126 3.85 -8.19 9.57
CA ALA A 126 4.53 -7.58 8.43
C ALA A 126 3.68 -7.66 7.14
N ARG A 127 3.04 -8.81 6.86
CA ARG A 127 2.13 -8.96 5.72
C ARG A 127 0.95 -8.01 5.82
N ALA A 128 0.31 -7.96 6.99
CA ALA A 128 -0.83 -7.06 7.23
C ALA A 128 -0.43 -5.59 7.07
N ASN A 129 0.73 -5.19 7.60
CA ASN A 129 1.24 -3.83 7.42
C ASN A 129 1.46 -3.50 5.95
N THR A 130 2.11 -4.38 5.18
CA THR A 130 2.34 -4.16 3.74
C THR A 130 1.01 -4.05 2.98
N ILE A 131 0.04 -4.93 3.23
CA ILE A 131 -1.30 -4.86 2.60
C ILE A 131 -1.96 -3.51 2.87
N LEU A 132 -1.92 -3.03 4.11
CA LEU A 132 -2.56 -1.78 4.52
C LEU A 132 -1.79 -0.55 4.03
N HIS A 133 -0.46 -0.64 3.90
CA HIS A 133 0.38 0.40 3.31
C HIS A 133 0.01 0.64 1.84
N GLU A 134 0.03 -0.43 1.03
CA GLU A 134 -0.33 -0.34 -0.38
C GLU A 134 -1.80 0.07 -0.59
N MET A 135 -2.68 -0.33 0.33
CA MET A 135 -4.08 0.08 0.28
C MET A 135 -4.26 1.57 0.59
N ALA A 136 -3.54 2.12 1.57
CA ALA A 136 -3.61 3.54 1.90
C ALA A 136 -3.24 4.43 0.71
N HIS A 137 -2.30 3.98 -0.11
CA HIS A 137 -1.91 4.67 -1.34
C HIS A 137 -3.06 4.82 -2.34
N MET A 138 -4.09 3.99 -2.31
CA MET A 138 -5.23 4.12 -3.23
C MET A 138 -5.93 5.48 -3.08
N TRP A 139 -5.94 6.04 -1.87
CA TRP A 139 -6.40 7.40 -1.60
C TRP A 139 -5.28 8.42 -1.66
N PHE A 140 -4.17 8.17 -0.96
CA PHE A 140 -3.05 9.09 -0.88
C PHE A 140 -1.83 8.57 -1.65
N GLY A 141 -1.63 9.08 -2.83
CA GLY A 141 -0.68 8.63 -3.84
C GLY A 141 -1.37 8.45 -5.20
N ASN A 142 -2.47 7.70 -5.23
CA ASN A 142 -3.17 7.34 -6.46
C ASN A 142 -4.32 8.29 -6.81
N MET A 143 -5.24 8.53 -5.88
CA MET A 143 -6.35 9.47 -6.10
C MET A 143 -5.88 10.90 -5.93
N VAL A 144 -5.19 11.21 -4.85
CA VAL A 144 -4.51 12.46 -4.63
C VAL A 144 -3.01 12.22 -4.81
N THR A 145 -2.43 12.79 -5.85
CA THR A 145 -1.04 12.54 -6.25
C THR A 145 -0.18 13.78 -6.01
N MET A 146 1.05 13.61 -5.58
CA MET A 146 2.06 14.66 -5.49
C MET A 146 2.26 15.34 -6.85
N LYS A 147 2.56 16.63 -6.87
CA LYS A 147 2.84 17.37 -8.09
C LYS A 147 4.15 16.94 -8.73
N TRP A 148 5.14 16.64 -7.92
CA TRP A 148 6.46 16.15 -8.32
C TRP A 148 7.05 15.25 -7.23
N TRP A 149 8.15 14.61 -7.53
CA TRP A 149 8.82 13.62 -6.68
C TRP A 149 9.49 14.21 -5.42
N ASP A 150 9.67 15.52 -5.33
CA ASP A 150 10.15 16.19 -4.11
C ASP A 150 9.22 15.98 -2.90
N ASP A 151 7.94 15.70 -3.17
CA ASP A 151 6.95 15.31 -2.15
C ASP A 151 6.78 13.79 -1.99
N LEU A 152 7.71 12.97 -2.51
CA LEU A 152 7.70 11.51 -2.36
C LEU A 152 7.53 11.07 -0.90
N TRP A 153 8.20 11.77 0.01
CA TRP A 153 8.11 11.52 1.43
C TRP A 153 6.66 11.56 1.94
N LEU A 154 5.88 12.51 1.47
CA LEU A 154 4.50 12.66 1.91
C LEU A 154 3.66 11.46 1.45
N ASN A 155 3.86 10.99 0.21
CA ASN A 155 3.25 9.77 -0.29
C ASN A 155 3.57 8.57 0.61
N GLU A 156 4.85 8.29 0.81
CA GLU A 156 5.33 7.11 1.54
C GLU A 156 5.14 7.21 3.05
N SER A 157 5.46 8.37 3.64
CA SER A 157 5.26 8.59 5.07
C SER A 157 3.80 8.54 5.47
N PHE A 158 2.90 9.04 4.61
CA PHE A 158 1.48 9.00 4.88
C PHE A 158 0.95 7.57 4.84
N ALA A 159 1.33 6.77 3.84
CA ALA A 159 0.95 5.37 3.76
C ALA A 159 1.53 4.57 4.94
N GLU A 160 2.79 4.80 5.29
CA GLU A 160 3.44 4.18 6.45
C GLU A 160 2.70 4.52 7.76
N TRP A 161 2.41 5.78 8.02
CA TRP A 161 1.65 6.21 9.20
C TRP A 161 0.24 5.62 9.22
N SER A 162 -0.46 5.69 8.09
CA SER A 162 -1.84 5.22 7.95
C SER A 162 -1.96 3.71 8.13
N SER A 163 -0.99 2.92 7.62
CA SER A 163 -0.99 1.47 7.78
C SER A 163 -0.86 1.07 9.25
N TYR A 164 0.03 1.69 10.01
CA TYR A 164 0.17 1.41 11.45
C TYR A 164 -1.08 1.84 12.24
N LEU A 165 -1.69 2.95 11.87
CA LEU A 165 -2.95 3.37 12.48
C LEU A 165 -4.06 2.34 12.21
N ALA A 166 -4.21 1.89 10.95
CA ALA A 166 -5.17 0.88 10.55
C ALA A 166 -4.92 -0.48 11.23
N MET A 167 -3.64 -0.87 11.37
CA MET A 167 -3.27 -2.07 12.11
C MET A 167 -3.82 -2.06 13.53
N VAL A 168 -3.56 -0.97 14.26
CA VAL A 168 -3.94 -0.86 15.68
C VAL A 168 -5.44 -0.67 15.86
N GLU A 169 -6.07 0.16 15.06
CA GLU A 169 -7.48 0.49 15.23
C GLU A 169 -8.42 -0.50 14.50
N GLY A 170 -8.03 -0.98 13.32
CA GLY A 170 -8.87 -1.77 12.42
C GLY A 170 -8.66 -3.28 12.45
N THR A 171 -7.54 -3.78 13.00
CA THR A 171 -7.18 -5.19 12.95
C THR A 171 -6.88 -5.79 14.34
N ARG A 172 -6.48 -7.08 14.35
CA ARG A 172 -6.02 -7.77 15.57
C ARG A 172 -4.65 -7.30 16.10
N PHE A 173 -3.86 -6.58 15.30
CA PHE A 173 -2.46 -6.23 15.62
C PHE A 173 -2.33 -4.97 16.48
N LYS A 174 -2.82 -5.02 17.72
CA LYS A 174 -2.92 -3.85 18.62
C LYS A 174 -1.60 -3.23 19.05
N ASN A 175 -0.50 -3.98 18.99
CA ASN A 175 0.84 -3.54 19.45
C ASN A 175 1.76 -3.08 18.30
N SER A 176 1.21 -2.79 17.11
CA SER A 176 2.02 -2.51 15.91
C SER A 176 2.90 -1.26 16.05
N TRP A 177 2.51 -0.25 16.83
CA TRP A 177 3.38 0.90 17.11
C TRP A 177 4.67 0.54 17.86
N THR A 178 4.66 -0.54 18.68
CA THR A 178 5.89 -1.07 19.29
C THR A 178 6.82 -1.62 18.21
N GLY A 179 6.28 -2.37 17.26
CA GLY A 179 7.02 -2.86 16.09
C GLY A 179 7.58 -1.72 15.23
N PHE A 180 6.78 -0.67 15.00
CA PHE A 180 7.25 0.53 14.31
C PHE A 180 8.49 1.13 14.98
N ASN A 181 8.48 1.31 16.29
CA ASN A 181 9.63 1.84 17.01
C ASN A 181 10.86 0.94 16.91
N GLN A 182 10.69 -0.38 17.01
CA GLN A 182 11.80 -1.33 16.98
C GLN A 182 12.42 -1.52 15.59
N GLU A 183 11.64 -1.47 14.54
CA GLU A 183 12.10 -1.80 13.18
C GLU A 183 12.22 -0.57 12.30
N ARG A 184 11.11 0.14 12.11
CA ARG A 184 11.04 1.26 11.14
C ARG A 184 11.78 2.49 11.64
N LYS A 185 11.55 2.89 12.88
CA LYS A 185 12.24 4.05 13.45
C LYS A 185 13.74 3.82 13.62
N ASN A 186 14.16 2.59 13.94
CA ASN A 186 15.57 2.24 13.95
C ASN A 186 16.20 2.23 12.55
N TRP A 187 15.45 1.86 11.51
CA TRP A 187 15.89 2.02 10.13
C TRP A 187 16.09 3.50 9.78
N ALA A 188 15.15 4.37 10.13
CA ALA A 188 15.30 5.81 9.96
C ALA A 188 16.52 6.36 10.70
N TYR A 189 16.75 5.98 11.96
CA TYR A 189 17.91 6.43 12.73
C TYR A 189 19.24 5.99 12.13
N ARG A 190 19.32 4.77 11.56
CA ARG A 190 20.53 4.33 10.84
C ARG A 190 20.78 5.17 9.61
N GLN A 191 19.74 5.38 8.79
CA GLN A 191 19.81 6.18 7.58
C GLN A 191 20.20 7.63 7.90
N ASP A 192 19.60 8.22 8.91
CA ASP A 192 19.80 9.63 9.29
C ASP A 192 21.22 9.93 9.83
N LYS A 193 21.97 8.90 10.20
CA LYS A 193 23.37 9.01 10.65
C LYS A 193 24.40 8.85 9.53
N LEU A 194 23.98 8.45 8.34
CA LEU A 194 24.89 8.28 7.21
C LEU A 194 25.27 9.64 6.61
N VAL A 195 26.44 9.70 5.98
CA VAL A 195 26.85 10.89 5.19
C VAL A 195 25.93 11.14 4.01
N SER A 196 25.22 10.10 3.54
CA SER A 196 24.20 10.15 2.50
C SER A 196 22.80 10.52 3.02
N THR A 197 22.69 11.00 4.27
CA THR A 197 21.40 11.47 4.78
C THR A 197 20.90 12.68 3.99
N HIS A 198 19.59 12.87 3.99
CA HIS A 198 18.95 13.99 3.30
C HIS A 198 17.78 14.52 4.14
N PRO A 199 17.29 15.74 3.87
CA PRO A 199 16.05 16.24 4.47
C PRO A 199 14.86 15.34 4.09
N ILE A 200 13.78 15.38 4.88
CA ILE A 200 12.53 14.69 4.54
C ILE A 200 12.03 15.15 3.17
N VAL A 201 11.92 16.47 2.97
CA VAL A 201 11.68 17.07 1.65
C VAL A 201 13.03 17.17 0.95
N SER A 202 13.18 16.53 -0.18
CA SER A 202 14.44 16.46 -0.92
C SER A 202 14.25 16.90 -2.37
N ASP A 203 15.23 17.65 -2.90
CA ASP A 203 15.23 18.08 -4.30
C ASP A 203 15.47 16.86 -5.22
N MET A 204 14.44 16.49 -5.98
CA MET A 204 14.44 15.32 -6.88
C MET A 204 14.71 15.77 -8.32
N LYS A 205 16.00 15.85 -8.67
CA LYS A 205 16.42 16.35 -9.99
C LYS A 205 16.21 15.37 -11.13
N ASP A 206 16.32 14.07 -10.82
CA ASP A 206 16.26 12.97 -11.77
C ASP A 206 15.73 11.70 -11.13
N ILE A 207 15.52 10.67 -11.95
CA ILE A 207 14.95 9.39 -11.50
C ILE A 207 15.91 8.60 -10.61
N ASP A 208 17.22 8.78 -10.76
CA ASP A 208 18.22 8.10 -9.93
C ASP A 208 18.20 8.68 -8.52
N THR A 209 18.06 10.00 -8.39
CA THR A 209 17.82 10.67 -7.10
C THR A 209 16.55 10.18 -6.46
N VAL A 210 15.44 10.06 -7.21
CA VAL A 210 14.18 9.50 -6.71
C VAL A 210 14.39 8.08 -6.19
N ALA A 211 15.03 7.21 -6.98
CA ALA A 211 15.28 5.81 -6.59
C ALA A 211 16.08 5.71 -5.30
N GLY A 212 17.06 6.58 -5.08
CA GLY A 212 17.87 6.64 -3.86
C GLY A 212 17.11 7.12 -2.62
N ASN A 213 15.99 7.78 -2.78
CA ASN A 213 15.19 8.35 -1.68
C ASN A 213 14.05 7.44 -1.19
N PHE A 214 13.90 6.23 -1.72
CA PHE A 214 13.03 5.20 -1.12
C PHE A 214 13.72 4.56 0.09
N ASP A 215 13.84 5.31 1.17
CA ASP A 215 14.66 4.97 2.32
C ASP A 215 13.97 5.26 3.66
N GLY A 216 14.69 5.03 4.77
CA GLY A 216 14.18 5.24 6.13
C GLY A 216 13.77 6.68 6.43
N ILE A 217 14.30 7.67 5.70
CA ILE A 217 13.91 9.07 5.85
C ILE A 217 12.52 9.30 5.27
N SER A 218 12.32 8.93 4.00
CA SER A 218 11.06 9.13 3.29
C SER A 218 9.91 8.30 3.87
N TYR A 219 10.19 7.13 4.44
CA TYR A 219 9.16 6.28 5.06
C TYR A 219 8.98 6.59 6.55
N ALA A 220 9.96 6.22 7.36
CA ALA A 220 9.78 6.11 8.80
C ALA A 220 10.06 7.41 9.57
N LYS A 221 11.03 8.24 9.14
CA LYS A 221 11.26 9.56 9.75
C LYS A 221 10.06 10.46 9.48
N GLY A 222 9.60 10.54 8.23
CA GLY A 222 8.43 11.34 7.88
C GLY A 222 7.15 10.84 8.57
N ALA A 223 6.90 9.53 8.64
CA ALA A 223 5.78 8.98 9.41
C ALA A 223 5.85 9.32 10.89
N SER A 224 7.07 9.38 11.48
CA SER A 224 7.25 9.82 12.87
C SER A 224 6.89 11.30 13.05
N VAL A 225 7.21 12.16 12.08
CA VAL A 225 6.83 13.58 12.08
C VAL A 225 5.32 13.73 11.94
N LEU A 226 4.68 12.97 11.05
CA LEU A 226 3.21 12.95 10.95
C LEU A 226 2.56 12.54 12.28
N GLN A 227 3.07 11.52 12.94
CA GLN A 227 2.56 11.09 14.25
C GLN A 227 2.71 12.19 15.32
N GLN A 228 3.80 12.97 15.30
CA GLN A 228 3.96 14.12 16.18
C GLN A 228 2.96 15.24 15.84
N LEU A 229 2.75 15.52 14.56
CA LEU A 229 1.75 16.51 14.12
C LEU A 229 0.35 16.10 14.59
N VAL A 230 -0.02 14.83 14.43
CA VAL A 230 -1.32 14.30 14.88
C VAL A 230 -1.47 14.46 16.39
N ALA A 231 -0.42 14.18 17.17
CA ALA A 231 -0.44 14.37 18.63
C ALA A 231 -0.58 15.85 19.01
N HIS A 232 0.05 16.76 18.26
CA HIS A 232 0.01 18.20 18.50
C HIS A 232 -1.35 18.82 18.20
N VAL A 233 -1.95 18.51 17.05
CA VAL A 233 -3.23 19.13 16.63
C VAL A 233 -4.46 18.37 17.14
N GLY A 234 -4.25 17.19 17.67
CA GLY A 234 -5.31 16.24 18.04
C GLY A 234 -5.78 15.40 16.85
N ARG A 235 -5.96 14.08 17.11
CA ARG A 235 -6.32 13.09 16.10
C ARG A 235 -7.58 13.47 15.31
N ASP A 236 -8.65 13.86 15.99
CA ASP A 236 -9.93 14.15 15.35
C ASP A 236 -9.85 15.38 14.43
N ASN A 237 -9.11 16.42 14.86
CA ASN A 237 -8.85 17.60 14.04
C ASN A 237 -8.01 17.25 12.80
N PHE A 238 -7.00 16.40 12.96
CA PHE A 238 -6.19 15.93 11.85
C PHE A 238 -7.02 15.16 10.82
N ILE A 239 -7.84 14.20 11.27
CA ILE A 239 -8.71 13.41 10.40
C ILE A 239 -9.73 14.31 9.68
N LEU A 240 -10.35 15.25 10.37
CA LEU A 240 -11.27 16.20 9.75
C LEU A 240 -10.56 17.05 8.68
N GLY A 241 -9.34 17.50 8.96
CA GLY A 241 -8.50 18.21 7.99
C GLY A 241 -8.20 17.35 6.76
N LEU A 242 -7.87 16.09 6.98
CA LEU A 242 -7.58 15.12 5.93
C LEU A 242 -8.80 14.84 5.05
N GLN A 243 -9.98 14.65 5.62
CA GLN A 243 -11.23 14.46 4.88
C GLN A 243 -11.55 15.68 3.98
N LYS A 244 -11.36 16.89 4.50
CA LYS A 244 -11.49 18.12 3.71
C LYS A 244 -10.46 18.20 2.58
N TYR A 245 -9.24 17.77 2.86
CA TYR A 245 -8.17 17.73 1.86
C TYR A 245 -8.53 16.80 0.71
N PHE A 246 -8.95 15.57 1.01
CA PHE A 246 -9.40 14.61 -0.02
C PHE A 246 -10.58 15.16 -0.82
N THR A 247 -11.61 15.69 -0.16
CA THR A 247 -12.77 16.27 -0.85
C THR A 247 -12.39 17.39 -1.83
N LYS A 248 -11.33 18.16 -1.53
CA LYS A 248 -10.89 19.28 -2.33
C LYS A 248 -9.98 18.89 -3.49
N HIS A 249 -9.18 17.83 -3.34
CA HIS A 249 -8.07 17.51 -4.24
C HIS A 249 -8.19 16.14 -4.93
N ALA A 250 -9.24 15.38 -4.66
CA ALA A 250 -9.55 14.10 -5.31
C ALA A 250 -10.08 14.29 -6.74
#